data_f765cafb0612d065cc0e0c16eb2bb28e
#
_entry.id   f765cafb0612d065cc0e0c16eb2bb28e
#
_cell.length_a   1.000
_cell.length_b   1.000
_cell.length_c   1.000
_cell.angle_alpha   90.00
_cell.angle_beta   90.00
_cell.angle_gamma   90.00
#
_symmetry.space_group_name_H-M   'P 1'
#
loop_
_entity.id
_entity.type
_entity.pdbx_description
1 polymer ?
#
loop_
_entity_poly.entity_id
_entity_poly.type
_entity_poly.pdbx_seq_one_letter_code
_entity_poly.pdbx_strand_id
1 'polypeptide(L)'
;RIPYDRENTSMVDFPMCGYCEDQYTDLHNRRHHAQTISCHGCGPQLLWKTRDAACDMTEVPEGMTDDEHRTRDAAILDSAADILKSGGVIAFKSVGGYNLVADPLCDEAVHRLRIIKKRESKPFAVMFRNLDEIRSFSYISDTEAKLISSSARPILLLEHRESDSSEINRSRFIGSFLPSFAAQYMLLDRISPLIFTSANLSDMPMIKDESDMFDMFEKDPLIDGVLYNTRRILLRADDSVARVIDDQPQMIRRSKGYA
;
A
#
# COMPACT_ATOMS: atom_id res chain seq x y z
N ARG A 1 4.02 -13.83 -16.03
CA ARG A 1 4.20 -14.50 -17.32
C ARG A 1 2.88 -15.14 -17.76
N ILE A 2 2.74 -15.45 -19.01
CA ILE A 2 1.60 -16.19 -19.57
C ILE A 2 2.07 -17.62 -19.89
N PRO A 3 1.31 -18.67 -19.53
CA PRO A 3 0.02 -18.65 -18.83
C PRO A 3 0.16 -18.19 -17.35
N TYR A 4 -0.94 -17.70 -16.77
CA TYR A 4 -0.99 -17.24 -15.39
C TYR A 4 -1.21 -18.43 -14.43
N ASP A 5 -0.19 -19.27 -14.34
CA ASP A 5 -0.13 -20.40 -13.40
C ASP A 5 0.76 -20.04 -12.21
N ARG A 6 0.56 -20.71 -11.07
CA ARG A 6 1.29 -20.46 -9.82
C ARG A 6 2.80 -20.39 -10.01
N GLU A 7 3.36 -21.33 -10.77
CA GLU A 7 4.79 -21.41 -11.08
C GLU A 7 5.33 -20.21 -11.85
N ASN A 8 4.47 -19.50 -12.59
CA ASN A 8 4.80 -18.29 -13.32
C ASN A 8 4.62 -17.00 -12.53
N THR A 9 4.19 -17.10 -11.26
CA THR A 9 4.00 -15.99 -10.31
C THR A 9 5.02 -16.06 -9.18
N SER A 10 5.10 -15.01 -8.35
CA SER A 10 5.90 -15.03 -7.12
C SER A 10 5.33 -15.97 -6.04
N MET A 11 4.18 -16.60 -6.26
CA MET A 11 3.66 -17.64 -5.37
C MET A 11 4.39 -18.97 -5.50
N VAL A 12 5.26 -19.13 -6.49
CA VAL A 12 6.17 -20.29 -6.60
C VAL A 12 7.05 -20.42 -5.36
N ASP A 13 7.39 -19.33 -4.70
CA ASP A 13 8.20 -19.30 -3.48
C ASP A 13 7.44 -19.83 -2.25
N PHE A 14 6.12 -20.07 -2.37
CA PHE A 14 5.23 -20.51 -1.29
C PHE A 14 4.55 -21.83 -1.66
N PRO A 15 5.21 -22.99 -1.46
CA PRO A 15 4.61 -24.30 -1.69
C PRO A 15 3.32 -24.44 -0.90
N MET A 16 2.27 -25.00 -1.52
CA MET A 16 1.01 -25.24 -0.83
C MET A 16 1.20 -26.31 0.25
N CYS A 17 0.60 -26.08 1.43
CA CYS A 17 0.43 -27.14 2.42
C CYS A 17 -0.72 -28.06 1.98
N GLY A 18 -0.83 -29.25 2.57
CA GLY A 18 -1.88 -30.23 2.24
C GLY A 18 -3.29 -29.65 2.27
N TYR A 19 -3.60 -28.82 3.28
CA TYR A 19 -4.91 -28.14 3.36
C TYR A 19 -5.19 -27.21 2.16
N CYS A 20 -4.20 -26.46 1.69
CA CYS A 20 -4.37 -25.60 0.52
C CYS A 20 -4.39 -26.41 -0.78
N GLU A 21 -3.65 -27.50 -0.87
CA GLU A 21 -3.62 -28.38 -2.02
C GLU A 21 -4.95 -29.11 -2.19
N ASP A 22 -5.56 -29.61 -1.11
CA ASP A 22 -6.89 -30.22 -1.11
C ASP A 22 -7.93 -29.23 -1.66
N GLN A 23 -7.91 -27.97 -1.22
CA GLN A 23 -8.84 -26.95 -1.72
C GLN A 23 -8.57 -26.55 -3.17
N TYR A 24 -7.30 -26.58 -3.60
CA TYR A 24 -6.92 -26.25 -4.96
C TYR A 24 -7.37 -27.31 -5.97
N THR A 25 -7.38 -28.58 -5.57
CA THR A 25 -7.73 -29.72 -6.43
C THR A 25 -9.20 -30.09 -6.37
N ASP A 26 -9.92 -29.75 -5.29
CA ASP A 26 -11.35 -30.05 -5.14
C ASP A 26 -12.22 -29.21 -6.09
N LEU A 27 -12.86 -29.89 -7.05
CA LEU A 27 -13.76 -29.29 -8.06
C LEU A 27 -14.95 -28.53 -7.46
N HIS A 28 -15.36 -28.86 -6.22
CA HIS A 28 -16.49 -28.23 -5.53
C HIS A 28 -16.07 -27.07 -4.61
N ASN A 29 -14.77 -26.85 -4.43
CA ASN A 29 -14.27 -25.79 -3.60
C ASN A 29 -14.21 -24.47 -4.36
N ARG A 30 -14.65 -23.36 -3.74
CA ARG A 30 -14.56 -22.01 -4.33
C ARG A 30 -13.12 -21.57 -4.65
N ARG A 31 -12.12 -22.24 -4.08
CA ARG A 31 -10.68 -21.98 -4.31
C ARG A 31 -10.05 -22.94 -5.31
N HIS A 32 -10.88 -23.75 -5.98
CA HIS A 32 -10.40 -24.66 -7.01
C HIS A 32 -9.62 -23.90 -8.10
N HIS A 33 -8.42 -24.37 -8.41
CA HIS A 33 -7.48 -23.75 -9.35
C HIS A 33 -7.17 -22.26 -9.10
N ALA A 34 -7.38 -21.75 -7.88
CA ALA A 34 -6.98 -20.38 -7.51
C ALA A 34 -5.45 -20.28 -7.40
N GLN A 35 -4.80 -19.78 -8.44
CA GLN A 35 -3.33 -19.78 -8.56
C GLN A 35 -2.59 -19.09 -7.41
N THR A 36 -3.24 -18.17 -6.71
CA THR A 36 -2.68 -17.44 -5.57
C THR A 36 -3.12 -18.01 -4.21
N ILE A 37 -3.72 -19.21 -4.18
CA ILE A 37 -4.17 -19.85 -2.94
C ILE A 37 -3.03 -19.98 -1.93
N SER A 38 -3.28 -19.61 -0.70
CA SER A 38 -2.45 -19.88 0.48
C SER A 38 -3.28 -19.74 1.75
N CYS A 39 -2.81 -20.31 2.85
CA CYS A 39 -3.26 -20.00 4.21
C CYS A 39 -2.17 -19.20 4.94
N HIS A 40 -2.40 -18.84 6.19
CA HIS A 40 -1.39 -18.15 7.00
C HIS A 40 -0.09 -18.98 7.15
N GLY A 41 -0.19 -20.30 7.30
CA GLY A 41 0.98 -21.16 7.48
C GLY A 41 1.85 -21.36 6.24
N CYS A 42 1.28 -21.38 5.02
CA CYS A 42 2.03 -21.62 3.78
C CYS A 42 2.15 -20.41 2.85
N GLY A 43 1.52 -19.29 3.20
CA GLY A 43 1.51 -18.07 2.38
C GLY A 43 2.51 -17.01 2.81
N PRO A 44 2.49 -15.88 2.11
CA PRO A 44 3.27 -14.71 2.51
C PRO A 44 2.89 -14.23 3.91
N GLN A 45 3.89 -13.92 4.71
CA GLN A 45 3.74 -13.43 6.08
C GLN A 45 3.88 -11.92 6.14
N LEU A 46 3.09 -11.26 6.99
CA LEU A 46 3.25 -9.84 7.31
C LEU A 46 4.35 -9.69 8.35
N LEU A 47 5.24 -8.73 8.17
CA LEU A 47 6.40 -8.51 9.01
C LEU A 47 6.54 -7.01 9.33
N TRP A 48 7.14 -6.71 10.47
CA TRP A 48 7.31 -5.36 10.98
C TRP A 48 8.71 -5.16 11.56
N LYS A 49 9.41 -4.12 11.08
CA LYS A 49 10.71 -3.69 11.60
C LYS A 49 10.60 -2.25 12.08
N THR A 50 11.11 -1.97 13.27
CA THR A 50 11.07 -0.64 13.89
C THR A 50 12.47 -0.15 14.26
N ARG A 51 12.55 1.05 14.85
CA ARG A 51 13.78 1.57 15.45
C ARG A 51 14.10 0.90 16.80
N ASP A 52 13.07 0.47 17.50
CA ASP A 52 13.22 -0.29 18.74
C ASP A 52 13.16 -1.79 18.41
N ALA A 53 14.32 -2.44 18.43
CA ALA A 53 14.43 -3.86 18.14
C ALA A 53 13.57 -4.75 19.06
N ALA A 54 13.20 -4.27 20.26
CA ALA A 54 12.29 -4.97 21.16
C ALA A 54 10.84 -5.02 20.63
N CYS A 55 10.50 -4.11 19.72
CA CYS A 55 9.18 -4.03 19.05
C CYS A 55 9.18 -4.68 17.66
N ASP A 56 10.29 -5.27 17.22
CA ASP A 56 10.38 -5.94 15.93
C ASP A 56 9.53 -7.22 15.89
N MET A 57 8.83 -7.43 14.78
CA MET A 57 8.09 -8.66 14.45
C MET A 57 8.53 -9.17 13.08
N THR A 58 9.83 -9.41 12.93
CA THR A 58 10.50 -9.83 11.69
C THR A 58 10.60 -11.35 11.56
N GLU A 59 10.28 -12.09 12.61
CA GLU A 59 10.25 -13.55 12.63
C GLU A 59 8.82 -14.05 12.82
N VAL A 60 8.51 -15.18 12.24
CA VAL A 60 7.22 -15.87 12.40
C VAL A 60 7.49 -17.18 13.15
N PRO A 61 6.96 -17.34 14.38
CA PRO A 61 7.11 -18.58 15.11
C PRO A 61 6.53 -19.78 14.34
N GLU A 62 7.22 -20.90 14.38
CA GLU A 62 6.73 -22.14 13.78
C GLU A 62 5.48 -22.67 14.53
N GLY A 63 4.58 -23.31 13.80
CA GLY A 63 3.43 -24.00 14.38
C GLY A 63 2.30 -23.08 14.87
N MET A 64 2.31 -21.82 14.54
CA MET A 64 1.21 -20.91 14.86
C MET A 64 -0.11 -21.37 14.24
N THR A 65 -1.18 -21.27 15.00
CA THR A 65 -2.55 -21.43 14.52
C THR A 65 -2.99 -20.22 13.68
N ASP A 66 -4.04 -20.37 12.89
CA ASP A 66 -4.62 -19.26 12.12
C ASP A 66 -5.05 -18.08 13.01
N ASP A 67 -5.51 -18.30 14.22
CA ASP A 67 -5.93 -17.26 15.15
C ASP A 67 -4.72 -16.52 15.76
N GLU A 68 -3.62 -17.22 16.04
CA GLU A 68 -2.37 -16.61 16.47
C GLU A 68 -1.77 -15.74 15.36
N HIS A 69 -1.79 -16.21 14.11
CA HIS A 69 -1.39 -15.41 12.94
C HIS A 69 -2.23 -14.13 12.83
N ARG A 70 -3.56 -14.23 12.94
CA ARG A 70 -4.45 -13.05 12.88
C ARG A 70 -4.17 -12.07 14.01
N THR A 71 -3.94 -12.56 15.22
CA THR A 71 -3.60 -11.74 16.39
C THR A 71 -2.28 -11.02 16.18
N ARG A 72 -1.27 -11.72 15.66
CA ARG A 72 0.04 -11.15 15.33
C ARG A 72 -0.06 -10.08 14.22
N ASP A 73 -0.77 -10.36 13.13
CA ASP A 73 -0.97 -9.40 12.04
C ASP A 73 -1.73 -8.16 12.51
N ALA A 74 -2.72 -8.33 13.41
CA ALA A 74 -3.41 -7.21 14.03
C ALA A 74 -2.46 -6.35 14.87
N ALA A 75 -1.62 -6.96 15.71
CA ALA A 75 -0.63 -6.26 16.53
C ALA A 75 0.39 -5.48 15.67
N ILE A 76 0.85 -6.06 14.55
CA ILE A 76 1.72 -5.39 13.57
C ILE A 76 1.05 -4.13 13.02
N LEU A 77 -0.21 -4.26 12.59
CA LEU A 77 -0.96 -3.14 12.00
C LEU A 77 -1.31 -2.07 13.03
N ASP A 78 -1.59 -2.46 14.28
CA ASP A 78 -1.83 -1.54 15.40
C ASP A 78 -0.57 -0.74 15.70
N SER A 79 0.59 -1.39 15.81
CA SER A 79 1.89 -0.73 16.01
C SER A 79 2.23 0.25 14.89
N ALA A 80 2.00 -0.13 13.63
CA ALA A 80 2.19 0.74 12.48
C ALA A 80 1.25 1.96 12.52
N ALA A 81 -0.02 1.75 12.86
CA ALA A 81 -1.01 2.82 12.98
C ALA A 81 -0.68 3.79 14.12
N ASP A 82 -0.18 3.29 15.25
CA ASP A 82 0.18 4.14 16.41
C ASP A 82 1.37 5.05 16.09
N ILE A 83 2.37 4.55 15.35
CA ILE A 83 3.45 5.39 14.81
C ILE A 83 2.89 6.49 13.90
N LEU A 84 2.00 6.14 12.96
CA LEU A 84 1.40 7.12 12.04
C LEU A 84 0.57 8.17 12.78
N LYS A 85 -0.25 7.78 13.76
CA LYS A 85 -1.05 8.70 14.61
C LYS A 85 -0.19 9.63 15.43
N SER A 86 1.03 9.22 15.80
CA SER A 86 1.98 10.07 16.52
C SER A 86 2.82 10.99 15.63
N GLY A 87 2.50 11.08 14.33
CA GLY A 87 3.21 11.90 13.37
C GLY A 87 4.47 11.25 12.77
N GLY A 88 4.58 9.93 12.92
CA GLY A 88 5.67 9.15 12.33
C GLY A 88 5.50 8.89 10.84
N VAL A 89 6.58 8.43 10.21
CA VAL A 89 6.62 8.01 8.81
C VAL A 89 7.07 6.56 8.73
N ILE A 90 6.33 5.73 8.02
CA ILE A 90 6.71 4.33 7.81
C ILE A 90 6.94 4.02 6.32
N ALA A 91 7.76 3.02 6.05
CA ALA A 91 7.79 2.38 4.75
C ALA A 91 6.78 1.23 4.71
N PHE A 92 6.07 1.09 3.60
CA PHE A 92 5.02 0.09 3.41
C PHE A 92 5.23 -0.65 2.10
N LYS A 93 5.36 -1.97 2.12
CA LYS A 93 5.51 -2.80 0.93
C LYS A 93 4.17 -2.99 0.22
N SER A 94 4.02 -2.28 -0.90
CA SER A 94 2.86 -2.38 -1.80
C SER A 94 3.08 -3.45 -2.88
N VAL A 95 2.14 -3.58 -3.81
CA VAL A 95 2.19 -4.58 -4.89
C VAL A 95 3.35 -4.33 -5.87
N GLY A 96 3.64 -3.07 -6.17
CA GLY A 96 4.63 -2.68 -7.19
C GLY A 96 5.94 -2.13 -6.65
N GLY A 97 6.10 -2.01 -5.34
CA GLY A 97 7.26 -1.44 -4.67
C GLY A 97 6.92 -0.93 -3.27
N TYR A 98 7.89 -0.34 -2.61
CA TYR A 98 7.70 0.29 -1.32
C TYR A 98 7.14 1.72 -1.46
N ASN A 99 6.26 2.08 -0.56
CA ASN A 99 5.77 3.45 -0.37
C ASN A 99 6.24 3.98 0.97
N LEU A 100 6.45 5.29 1.06
CA LEU A 100 6.47 6.00 2.33
C LEU A 100 5.06 6.43 2.65
N VAL A 101 4.66 6.25 3.91
CA VAL A 101 3.30 6.48 4.40
C VAL A 101 3.35 7.44 5.57
N ALA A 102 2.43 8.40 5.60
CA ALA A 102 2.30 9.39 6.66
C ALA A 102 0.85 9.85 6.80
N ASP A 103 0.48 10.38 7.94
CA ASP A 103 -0.81 11.02 8.16
C ASP A 103 -0.85 12.38 7.43
N PRO A 104 -1.76 12.59 6.46
CA PRO A 104 -1.92 13.87 5.78
C PRO A 104 -2.44 14.99 6.69
N LEU A 105 -3.06 14.67 7.82
CA LEU A 105 -3.63 15.65 8.75
C LEU A 105 -2.63 16.10 9.82
N CYS A 106 -1.42 15.53 9.83
CA CYS A 106 -0.34 15.89 10.72
C CYS A 106 0.76 16.65 9.94
N ASP A 107 0.84 17.96 10.11
CA ASP A 107 1.81 18.84 9.41
C ASP A 107 3.26 18.39 9.64
N GLU A 108 3.60 17.94 10.86
CA GLU A 108 4.93 17.42 11.20
C GLU A 108 5.25 16.17 10.38
N ALA A 109 4.31 15.22 10.24
CA ALA A 109 4.48 14.02 9.43
C ALA A 109 4.69 14.36 7.94
N VAL A 110 3.92 15.32 7.43
CA VAL A 110 4.05 15.80 6.04
C VAL A 110 5.41 16.49 5.85
N HIS A 111 5.84 17.30 6.79
CA HIS A 111 7.14 17.96 6.74
C HIS A 111 8.29 16.95 6.76
N ARG A 112 8.27 15.97 7.65
CA ARG A 112 9.25 14.86 7.69
C ARG A 112 9.30 14.13 6.34
N LEU A 113 8.14 13.82 5.76
CA LEU A 113 8.04 13.15 4.47
C LEU A 113 8.66 14.00 3.33
N ARG A 114 8.49 15.34 3.37
CA ARG A 114 9.14 16.27 2.41
C ARG A 114 10.66 16.23 2.53
N ILE A 115 11.19 16.20 3.76
CA ILE A 115 12.64 16.11 3.99
C ILE A 115 13.18 14.80 3.43
N ILE A 116 12.60 13.64 3.76
CA ILE A 116 13.00 12.32 3.26
C ILE A 116 13.00 12.31 1.72
N LYS A 117 11.96 12.88 1.11
CA LYS A 117 11.78 12.89 -0.34
C LYS A 117 12.60 13.97 -1.04
N LYS A 118 13.22 14.92 -0.32
CA LYS A 118 13.86 16.13 -0.88
C LYS A 118 12.95 16.85 -1.87
N ARG A 119 11.68 17.06 -1.46
CA ARG A 119 10.59 17.44 -2.35
C ARG A 119 9.76 18.57 -1.75
N GLU A 120 10.07 19.82 -2.13
CA GLU A 120 9.50 21.03 -1.51
C GLU A 120 8.04 21.29 -1.89
N SER A 121 7.62 21.08 -3.13
CA SER A 121 6.32 21.57 -3.62
C SER A 121 5.46 20.55 -4.36
N LYS A 122 6.00 19.41 -4.81
CA LYS A 122 5.21 18.42 -5.54
C LYS A 122 4.15 17.79 -4.64
N PRO A 123 2.84 17.77 -5.04
CA PRO A 123 1.76 17.20 -4.23
C PRO A 123 1.98 15.73 -3.89
N PHE A 124 1.45 15.31 -2.73
CA PHE A 124 1.32 13.91 -2.37
C PHE A 124 -0.05 13.37 -2.75
N ALA A 125 -0.10 12.12 -3.16
CA ALA A 125 -1.35 11.41 -3.32
C ALA A 125 -1.82 10.84 -1.97
N VAL A 126 -3.13 10.88 -1.75
CA VAL A 126 -3.78 10.45 -0.51
C VAL A 126 -4.68 9.26 -0.78
N MET A 127 -4.47 8.20 -0.03
CA MET A 127 -5.31 7.00 -0.03
C MET A 127 -6.40 7.15 1.02
N PHE A 128 -7.64 6.93 0.60
CA PHE A 128 -8.82 7.00 1.45
C PHE A 128 -9.41 5.60 1.64
N ARG A 129 -10.04 5.36 2.78
CA ARG A 129 -10.64 4.06 3.08
C ARG A 129 -11.77 3.69 2.13
N ASN A 130 -12.60 4.67 1.75
CA ASN A 130 -13.78 4.47 0.91
C ASN A 130 -14.20 5.77 0.17
N LEU A 131 -15.21 5.66 -0.70
CA LEU A 131 -15.75 6.80 -1.47
C LEU A 131 -16.38 7.88 -0.59
N ASP A 132 -17.00 7.52 0.53
CA ASP A 132 -17.68 8.49 1.39
C ASP A 132 -16.66 9.40 2.08
N GLU A 133 -15.50 8.82 2.46
CA GLU A 133 -14.39 9.60 2.95
C GLU A 133 -13.81 10.52 1.86
N ILE A 134 -13.66 10.06 0.61
CA ILE A 134 -13.25 10.93 -0.51
C ILE A 134 -14.24 12.09 -0.67
N ARG A 135 -15.55 11.82 -0.60
CA ARG A 135 -16.59 12.87 -0.72
C ARG A 135 -16.52 13.92 0.37
N SER A 136 -16.03 13.60 1.55
CA SER A 136 -15.84 14.60 2.62
C SER A 136 -14.67 15.56 2.33
N PHE A 137 -13.66 15.11 1.57
CA PHE A 137 -12.48 15.90 1.22
C PHE A 137 -12.53 16.55 -0.16
N SER A 138 -13.22 15.94 -1.12
CA SER A 138 -13.16 16.35 -2.53
C SER A 138 -14.55 16.32 -3.18
N TYR A 139 -14.71 17.13 -4.23
CA TYR A 139 -15.82 16.98 -5.16
C TYR A 139 -15.53 15.77 -6.06
N ILE A 140 -16.53 14.92 -6.24
CA ILE A 140 -16.40 13.71 -7.07
C ILE A 140 -17.69 13.48 -7.86
N SER A 141 -17.59 13.42 -9.18
CA SER A 141 -18.67 13.07 -10.09
C SER A 141 -18.94 11.56 -10.12
N ASP A 142 -20.06 11.14 -10.71
CA ASP A 142 -20.36 9.71 -10.88
C ASP A 142 -19.34 9.00 -11.78
N THR A 143 -18.82 9.68 -12.81
CA THR A 143 -17.78 9.16 -13.69
C THR A 143 -16.47 8.94 -12.94
N GLU A 144 -16.06 9.90 -12.11
CA GLU A 144 -14.89 9.79 -11.27
C GLU A 144 -15.05 8.68 -10.21
N ALA A 145 -16.22 8.59 -9.57
CA ALA A 145 -16.52 7.56 -8.58
C ALA A 145 -16.45 6.14 -9.18
N LYS A 146 -16.96 5.95 -10.40
CA LYS A 146 -16.83 4.68 -11.14
C LYS A 146 -15.38 4.37 -11.47
N LEU A 147 -14.63 5.35 -11.95
CA LEU A 147 -13.23 5.17 -12.35
C LEU A 147 -12.32 4.82 -11.16
N ILE A 148 -12.40 5.58 -10.06
CA ILE A 148 -11.58 5.34 -8.86
C ILE A 148 -11.91 4.01 -8.18
N SER A 149 -13.17 3.55 -8.30
CA SER A 149 -13.64 2.27 -7.76
C SER A 149 -13.37 1.07 -8.68
N SER A 150 -12.89 1.30 -9.90
CA SER A 150 -12.57 0.22 -10.85
C SER A 150 -11.47 -0.69 -10.31
N SER A 151 -11.32 -1.88 -10.90
CA SER A 151 -10.26 -2.84 -10.52
C SER A 151 -8.83 -2.28 -10.72
N ALA A 152 -8.67 -1.30 -11.59
CA ALA A 152 -7.39 -0.63 -11.84
C ALA A 152 -6.94 0.27 -10.69
N ARG A 153 -7.89 0.78 -9.85
CA ARG A 153 -7.59 1.64 -8.69
C ARG A 153 -6.60 2.76 -9.01
N PRO A 154 -6.88 3.63 -10.02
CA PRO A 154 -5.98 4.73 -10.34
C PRO A 154 -6.02 5.83 -9.28
N ILE A 155 -4.95 6.61 -9.22
CA ILE A 155 -4.98 7.93 -8.57
C ILE A 155 -5.75 8.88 -9.48
N LEU A 156 -6.82 9.50 -8.95
CA LEU A 156 -7.55 10.56 -9.63
C LEU A 156 -7.20 11.92 -9.05
N LEU A 157 -7.00 12.90 -9.93
CA LEU A 157 -6.90 14.30 -9.54
C LEU A 157 -8.31 14.86 -9.35
N LEU A 158 -8.74 14.98 -8.09
CA LEU A 158 -10.04 15.48 -7.69
C LEU A 158 -9.93 16.90 -7.15
N GLU A 159 -10.93 17.73 -7.40
CA GLU A 159 -11.01 19.08 -6.83
C GLU A 159 -11.26 19.01 -5.33
N HIS A 160 -10.39 19.67 -4.55
CA HIS A 160 -10.49 19.71 -3.10
C HIS A 160 -11.63 20.63 -2.64
N ARG A 161 -12.35 20.28 -1.55
CA ARG A 161 -13.45 21.11 -1.02
C ARG A 161 -12.96 22.34 -0.28
N GLU A 162 -11.83 22.25 0.39
CA GLU A 162 -11.22 23.35 1.12
C GLU A 162 -10.00 23.86 0.35
N SER A 163 -10.01 25.15 0.02
CA SER A 163 -8.95 25.81 -0.77
C SER A 163 -7.76 26.24 0.07
N ASP A 164 -7.73 25.91 1.37
CA ASP A 164 -6.63 26.32 2.24
C ASP A 164 -5.43 25.42 2.12
N SER A 165 -4.30 26.10 1.95
CA SER A 165 -2.92 25.63 1.85
C SER A 165 -2.55 24.60 2.92
N SER A 166 -3.01 23.36 2.77
CA SER A 166 -2.45 22.28 3.56
C SER A 166 -1.02 22.01 3.08
N GLU A 167 -0.13 21.66 3.98
CA GLU A 167 1.24 21.25 3.65
C GLU A 167 1.29 20.10 2.64
N ILE A 168 0.17 19.36 2.46
CA ILE A 168 0.03 18.25 1.50
C ILE A 168 0.08 18.76 0.07
N ASN A 169 -0.65 19.85 -0.21
CA ASN A 169 -0.89 20.27 -1.58
C ASN A 169 -1.25 21.76 -1.67
N ARG A 170 -0.50 22.50 -2.46
CA ARG A 170 -0.78 23.90 -2.80
C ARG A 170 -1.61 24.04 -4.07
N SER A 171 -2.18 22.95 -4.58
CA SER A 171 -2.98 22.90 -5.80
C SER A 171 -4.48 22.77 -5.44
N ARG A 172 -5.33 23.28 -6.33
CA ARG A 172 -6.78 23.06 -6.27
C ARG A 172 -7.16 21.56 -6.34
N PHE A 173 -6.28 20.70 -6.84
CA PHE A 173 -6.52 19.28 -7.03
C PHE A 173 -5.66 18.44 -6.10
N ILE A 174 -6.26 17.40 -5.52
CA ILE A 174 -5.59 16.38 -4.73
C ILE A 174 -5.63 15.04 -5.47
N GLY A 175 -4.50 14.33 -5.50
CA GLY A 175 -4.45 12.96 -6.00
C GLY A 175 -5.09 12.02 -4.99
N SER A 176 -6.30 11.54 -5.28
CA SER A 176 -7.07 10.64 -4.40
C SER A 176 -7.12 9.24 -4.97
N PHE A 177 -7.05 8.21 -4.14
CA PHE A 177 -7.21 6.82 -4.58
C PHE A 177 -7.69 5.91 -3.46
N LEU A 178 -8.10 4.69 -3.84
CA LEU A 178 -8.61 3.67 -2.93
C LEU A 178 -7.60 2.52 -2.78
N PRO A 179 -7.64 1.77 -1.67
CA PRO A 179 -6.77 0.62 -1.46
C PRO A 179 -7.03 -0.47 -2.51
N SER A 180 -5.99 -1.24 -2.83
CA SER A 180 -6.01 -2.27 -3.87
C SER A 180 -5.69 -3.68 -3.35
N PHE A 181 -5.27 -3.83 -2.08
CA PHE A 181 -5.02 -5.13 -1.46
C PHE A 181 -5.20 -5.11 0.06
N ALA A 182 -5.32 -6.29 0.68
CA ALA A 182 -5.80 -6.47 2.05
C ALA A 182 -5.07 -5.63 3.11
N ALA A 183 -3.74 -5.62 3.13
CA ALA A 183 -2.99 -4.91 4.16
C ALA A 183 -3.23 -3.38 4.15
N GLN A 184 -3.49 -2.78 2.96
CA GLN A 184 -3.89 -1.37 2.87
C GLN A 184 -5.25 -1.13 3.51
N TYR A 185 -6.26 -1.98 3.22
CA TYR A 185 -7.58 -1.89 3.86
C TYR A 185 -7.47 -1.99 5.37
N MET A 186 -6.75 -3.00 5.86
CA MET A 186 -6.60 -3.26 7.29
C MET A 186 -5.88 -2.11 8.01
N LEU A 187 -4.90 -1.45 7.37
CA LEU A 187 -4.25 -0.27 7.93
C LEU A 187 -5.19 0.94 7.93
N LEU A 188 -5.93 1.17 6.83
CA LEU A 188 -6.89 2.28 6.72
C LEU A 188 -8.11 2.13 7.64
N ASP A 189 -8.43 0.93 8.11
CA ASP A 189 -9.45 0.71 9.15
C ASP A 189 -8.99 1.22 10.53
N ARG A 190 -7.67 1.45 10.73
CA ARG A 190 -7.06 1.94 11.98
C ARG A 190 -6.75 3.42 11.96
N ILE A 191 -6.35 3.91 10.80
CA ILE A 191 -6.03 5.32 10.55
C ILE A 191 -6.26 5.64 9.06
N SER A 192 -7.09 6.64 8.79
CA SER A 192 -7.43 7.12 7.45
C SER A 192 -7.78 8.61 7.53
N PRO A 193 -7.48 9.39 6.49
CA PRO A 193 -6.76 9.02 5.27
C PRO A 193 -5.24 8.92 5.46
N LEU A 194 -4.50 8.42 4.46
CA LEU A 194 -3.04 8.31 4.51
C LEU A 194 -2.38 8.75 3.20
N ILE A 195 -1.27 9.47 3.29
CA ILE A 195 -0.36 9.66 2.16
C ILE A 195 0.30 8.33 1.83
N PHE A 196 0.32 7.97 0.53
CA PHE A 196 1.18 6.93 -0.02
C PHE A 196 2.00 7.52 -1.15
N THR A 197 3.31 7.59 -0.98
CA THR A 197 4.24 8.04 -2.03
C THR A 197 5.35 7.03 -2.23
N SER A 198 5.82 6.84 -3.46
CA SER A 198 6.87 5.86 -3.76
C SER A 198 8.11 6.06 -2.86
N ALA A 199 8.64 4.97 -2.28
CA ALA A 199 9.90 5.00 -1.56
C ALA A 199 11.05 5.00 -2.55
N ASN A 200 11.52 6.20 -2.89
CA ASN A 200 12.68 6.45 -3.74
C ASN A 200 13.21 7.86 -3.47
N LEU A 201 14.46 8.08 -3.74
CA LEU A 201 14.97 9.45 -3.90
C LEU A 201 14.44 10.02 -5.23
N SER A 202 14.35 11.36 -5.34
CA SER A 202 13.89 12.01 -6.57
C SER A 202 14.63 11.46 -7.78
N ASP A 203 13.86 11.16 -8.84
CA ASP A 203 14.34 10.64 -10.13
C ASP A 203 14.95 9.21 -10.12
N MET A 204 14.91 8.54 -8.98
CA MET A 204 15.27 7.12 -8.89
C MET A 204 14.05 6.21 -9.01
N PRO A 205 14.19 4.98 -9.52
CA PRO A 205 13.11 4.00 -9.52
C PRO A 205 12.62 3.69 -8.10
N MET A 206 11.33 3.36 -7.97
CA MET A 206 10.74 2.92 -6.70
C MET A 206 11.49 1.68 -6.16
N ILE A 207 11.80 1.68 -4.88
CA ILE A 207 12.43 0.53 -4.19
C ILE A 207 11.45 -0.64 -4.24
N LYS A 208 11.93 -1.84 -4.61
CA LYS A 208 11.16 -3.08 -4.63
C LYS A 208 11.75 -4.21 -3.78
N ASP A 209 13.05 -4.16 -3.53
CA ASP A 209 13.79 -5.20 -2.81
C ASP A 209 13.94 -4.81 -1.33
N GLU A 210 13.81 -5.79 -0.44
CA GLU A 210 13.89 -5.59 1.01
C GLU A 210 15.23 -5.00 1.44
N SER A 211 16.35 -5.50 0.86
CA SER A 211 17.70 -5.01 1.16
C SER A 211 17.82 -3.50 0.94
N ASP A 212 17.33 -3.02 -0.22
CA ASP A 212 17.40 -1.61 -0.55
C ASP A 212 16.53 -0.75 0.40
N MET A 213 15.38 -1.30 0.83
CA MET A 213 14.50 -0.61 1.77
C MET A 213 15.10 -0.56 3.17
N PHE A 214 15.70 -1.64 3.63
CA PHE A 214 16.40 -1.66 4.91
C PHE A 214 17.62 -0.75 4.91
N ASP A 215 18.36 -0.71 3.82
CA ASP A 215 19.46 0.24 3.63
C ASP A 215 18.99 1.69 3.73
N MET A 216 17.84 2.03 3.12
CA MET A 216 17.23 3.34 3.24
C MET A 216 16.77 3.63 4.68
N PHE A 217 16.10 2.65 5.30
CA PHE A 217 15.65 2.75 6.68
C PHE A 217 16.82 3.00 7.66
N GLU A 218 17.91 2.26 7.55
CA GLU A 218 19.08 2.43 8.44
C GLU A 218 19.75 3.82 8.26
N LYS A 219 19.77 4.33 7.04
CA LYS A 219 20.42 5.63 6.71
C LYS A 219 19.56 6.85 7.04
N ASP A 220 18.24 6.72 7.03
CA ASP A 220 17.33 7.86 7.23
C ASP A 220 16.55 7.71 8.55
N PRO A 221 16.96 8.44 9.62
CA PRO A 221 16.32 8.34 10.93
C PRO A 221 14.89 8.87 10.97
N LEU A 222 14.42 9.53 9.93
CA LEU A 222 13.04 10.04 9.84
C LEU A 222 12.03 8.96 9.42
N ILE A 223 12.48 7.76 9.05
CA ILE A 223 11.62 6.60 8.82
C ILE A 223 11.56 5.79 10.11
N ASP A 224 10.38 5.64 10.70
CA ASP A 224 10.20 5.04 12.03
C ASP A 224 9.99 3.53 11.99
N GLY A 225 9.55 2.98 10.85
CA GLY A 225 9.36 1.55 10.69
C GLY A 225 9.17 1.11 9.24
N VAL A 226 9.24 -0.21 9.03
CA VAL A 226 9.04 -0.85 7.73
C VAL A 226 8.00 -1.95 7.88
N LEU A 227 6.82 -1.75 7.30
CA LEU A 227 5.74 -2.74 7.20
C LEU A 227 5.87 -3.47 5.86
N TYR A 228 6.16 -4.75 5.89
CA TYR A 228 6.45 -5.51 4.68
C TYR A 228 5.89 -6.93 4.76
N ASN A 229 5.96 -7.65 3.67
CA ASN A 229 5.60 -9.06 3.59
C ASN A 229 6.66 -9.85 2.84
N THR A 230 6.68 -11.17 3.05
CA THR A 230 7.70 -12.06 2.51
C THR A 230 7.58 -12.32 1.00
N ARG A 231 6.47 -11.89 0.34
CA ARG A 231 6.29 -12.08 -1.10
C ARG A 231 7.17 -11.12 -1.89
N ARG A 232 8.06 -11.62 -2.75
CA ARG A 232 8.91 -10.77 -3.59
C ARG A 232 8.14 -10.02 -4.66
N ILE A 233 8.58 -8.81 -4.98
CA ILE A 233 8.07 -7.99 -6.07
C ILE A 233 8.89 -8.30 -7.34
N LEU A 234 8.25 -8.90 -8.34
CA LEU A 234 8.93 -9.25 -9.60
C LEU A 234 9.18 -8.02 -10.47
N LEU A 235 8.16 -7.21 -10.67
CA LEU A 235 8.21 -6.01 -11.50
C LEU A 235 7.74 -4.79 -10.71
N ARG A 236 8.44 -3.68 -10.89
CA ARG A 236 7.99 -2.38 -10.38
C ARG A 236 6.72 -1.96 -11.11
N ALA A 237 5.76 -1.42 -10.36
CA ALA A 237 4.52 -0.89 -10.91
C ALA A 237 4.11 0.36 -10.13
N ASP A 238 4.29 1.52 -10.76
CA ASP A 238 3.76 2.79 -10.25
C ASP A 238 2.24 2.80 -10.35
N ASP A 239 1.58 3.62 -9.54
CA ASP A 239 0.16 3.86 -9.67
C ASP A 239 -0.13 4.67 -10.94
N SER A 240 -1.19 4.30 -11.65
CA SER A 240 -1.71 5.09 -12.75
C SER A 240 -2.32 6.38 -12.22
N VAL A 241 -2.19 7.45 -12.99
CA VAL A 241 -2.76 8.77 -12.66
C VAL A 241 -3.69 9.20 -13.78
N ALA A 242 -4.90 9.61 -13.42
CA ALA A 242 -5.91 10.07 -14.36
C ALA A 242 -6.65 11.29 -13.82
N ARG A 243 -7.41 11.92 -14.68
CA ARG A 243 -8.45 12.91 -14.35
C ARG A 243 -9.65 12.73 -15.28
N VAL A 244 -10.78 13.31 -14.92
CA VAL A 244 -11.94 13.37 -15.79
C VAL A 244 -12.10 14.79 -16.29
N ILE A 245 -12.30 14.97 -17.61
CA ILE A 245 -12.59 16.24 -18.27
C ILE A 245 -13.78 16.00 -19.17
N ASP A 246 -14.83 16.82 -19.05
CA ASP A 246 -16.06 16.68 -19.83
C ASP A 246 -16.62 15.26 -19.80
N ASP A 247 -16.69 14.67 -18.59
CA ASP A 247 -17.10 13.28 -18.32
C ASP A 247 -16.26 12.18 -19.02
N GLN A 248 -15.08 12.53 -19.57
CA GLN A 248 -14.19 11.59 -20.23
C GLN A 248 -12.92 11.36 -19.40
N PRO A 249 -12.58 10.10 -19.06
CA PRO A 249 -11.33 9.76 -18.40
C PRO A 249 -10.12 10.07 -19.28
N GLN A 250 -9.15 10.78 -18.72
CA GLN A 250 -7.88 11.08 -19.37
C GLN A 250 -6.71 10.58 -18.52
N MET A 251 -5.87 9.75 -19.11
CA MET A 251 -4.68 9.22 -18.46
C MET A 251 -3.53 10.24 -18.51
N ILE A 252 -3.03 10.60 -17.33
CA ILE A 252 -1.82 11.42 -17.17
C ILE A 252 -0.59 10.52 -17.11
N ARG A 253 -0.70 9.42 -16.38
CA ARG A 253 0.31 8.35 -16.35
C ARG A 253 -0.40 7.00 -16.46
N ARG A 254 0.01 6.20 -17.44
CA ARG A 254 -0.51 4.84 -17.65
C ARG A 254 0.47 3.83 -17.06
N SER A 255 0.05 3.07 -16.05
CA SER A 255 0.85 2.05 -15.38
C SER A 255 -0.07 0.97 -14.77
N LYS A 256 0.03 0.67 -13.49
CA LYS A 256 -0.74 -0.37 -12.79
C LYS A 256 -2.24 -0.33 -13.17
N GLY A 257 -2.77 -1.47 -13.58
CA GLY A 257 -4.17 -1.64 -13.98
C GLY A 257 -4.50 -1.26 -15.43
N TYR A 258 -3.56 -0.65 -16.16
CA TYR A 258 -3.73 -0.21 -17.56
C TYR A 258 -2.55 -0.61 -18.46
N ALA A 259 -1.56 -1.31 -17.93
CA ALA A 259 -0.39 -1.80 -18.68
C ALA A 259 -0.64 -3.17 -19.27
#